data_e0715ae500988ecb963fcc4608cf7330
#
_entry.id   e0715ae500988ecb963fcc4608cf7330
#
_cell.length_a   1.000
_cell.length_b   1.000
_cell.length_c   1.000
_cell.angle_alpha   90.00
_cell.angle_beta   90.00
_cell.angle_gamma   90.00
#
_symmetry.space_group_name_H-M   'P 1'
#
loop_
_entity.id
_entity.type
_entity.pdbx_description
1 polymer ?
#
loop_
_entity_poly.entity_id
_entity_poly.type
_entity_poly.pdbx_seq_one_letter_code
_entity_poly.pdbx_strand_id
1 'polypeptide(L)'
;MPISRERFAQGLTAQEFIDKMTKNQERFQENLEKTTAIFTDEDRVFFAEHPVSIAAIGEDWCTDVIQFLPVGIKLAEAFDLPLRIFLRDENLDLIDQYLKEGKYRSIPVFVLYDSDWNELGYFTERPDSVTQDMAKESRRFALENSDLEGVNRAYENMPDETRAKIRENSSRFRWDNMLEWNRRCVDELKQIAASATAGATR
;
A
#
# COMPACT_ATOMS: atom_id res chain seq x y z
N MET A 1 13.98 8.98 13.24
CA MET A 1 13.09 9.82 14.10
C MET A 1 11.75 9.90 13.41
N PRO A 2 10.61 9.80 14.15
CA PRO A 2 9.28 9.95 13.56
C PRO A 2 9.16 11.20 12.68
N ILE A 3 8.28 11.19 11.69
CA ILE A 3 8.02 12.35 10.83
C ILE A 3 7.43 13.47 11.71
N SER A 4 8.08 14.63 11.80
CA SER A 4 7.55 15.76 12.56
C SER A 4 6.31 16.37 11.89
N ARG A 5 5.48 17.12 12.64
CA ARG A 5 4.33 17.85 12.07
C ARG A 5 4.74 18.78 10.94
N GLU A 6 5.89 19.48 11.11
CA GLU A 6 6.42 20.40 10.11
C GLU A 6 6.85 19.63 8.84
N ARG A 7 7.48 18.45 9.00
CA ARG A 7 7.86 17.60 7.86
C ARG A 7 6.61 17.02 7.18
N PHE A 8 5.62 16.58 7.95
CA PHE A 8 4.36 16.11 7.42
C PHE A 8 3.68 17.16 6.53
N ALA A 9 3.63 18.40 6.97
CA ALA A 9 3.04 19.50 6.21
C ALA A 9 3.74 19.77 4.85
N GLN A 10 4.99 19.31 4.67
CA GLN A 10 5.74 19.43 3.42
C GLN A 10 5.45 18.31 2.42
N GLY A 11 4.77 17.23 2.83
CA GLY A 11 4.35 16.16 1.93
C GLY A 11 3.30 16.63 0.92
N LEU A 12 3.25 15.96 -0.20
CA LEU A 12 2.29 16.21 -1.27
C LEU A 12 0.86 15.90 -0.79
N THR A 13 -0.09 16.67 -1.25
CA THR A 13 -1.50 16.27 -1.25
C THR A 13 -1.72 15.11 -2.23
N ALA A 14 -2.86 14.44 -2.12
CA ALA A 14 -3.25 13.39 -3.08
C ALA A 14 -3.26 13.92 -4.52
N GLN A 15 -3.82 15.12 -4.74
CA GLN A 15 -3.88 15.74 -6.07
C GLN A 15 -2.49 16.06 -6.62
N GLU A 16 -1.60 16.63 -5.81
CA GLU A 16 -0.23 16.93 -6.23
C GLU A 16 0.56 15.66 -6.58
N PHE A 17 0.34 14.54 -5.87
CA PHE A 17 0.92 13.26 -6.22
C PHE A 17 0.40 12.76 -7.58
N ILE A 18 -0.94 12.80 -7.78
CA ILE A 18 -1.57 12.39 -9.05
C ILE A 18 -1.06 13.23 -10.22
N ASP A 19 -0.97 14.54 -10.05
CA ASP A 19 -0.50 15.47 -11.08
C ASP A 19 0.98 15.23 -11.45
N LYS A 20 1.79 14.71 -10.52
CA LYS A 20 3.19 14.35 -10.74
C LYS A 20 3.39 12.97 -11.37
N MET A 21 2.38 12.12 -11.37
CA MET A 21 2.50 10.77 -11.92
C MET A 21 2.85 10.79 -13.41
N THR A 22 3.81 10.00 -13.80
CA THR A 22 4.27 9.78 -15.18
C THR A 22 4.02 8.35 -15.66
N LYS A 23 3.75 7.43 -14.74
CA LYS A 23 3.55 6.00 -14.99
C LYS A 23 2.27 5.51 -14.32
N ASN A 24 1.67 4.49 -14.90
CA ASN A 24 0.52 3.77 -14.33
C ASN A 24 -0.72 4.63 -14.00
N GLN A 25 -0.84 5.85 -14.54
CA GLN A 25 -1.91 6.80 -14.23
C GLN A 25 -3.31 6.20 -14.44
N GLU A 26 -3.54 5.53 -15.57
CA GLU A 26 -4.85 4.94 -15.89
C GLU A 26 -5.27 3.90 -14.83
N ARG A 27 -4.37 2.98 -14.49
CA ARG A 27 -4.65 1.97 -13.46
C ARG A 27 -4.83 2.56 -12.06
N PHE A 28 -4.06 3.58 -11.74
CA PHE A 28 -4.19 4.28 -10.47
C PHE A 28 -5.55 4.96 -10.36
N GLN A 29 -5.96 5.67 -11.41
CA GLN A 29 -7.24 6.35 -11.48
C GLN A 29 -8.42 5.37 -11.39
N GLU A 30 -8.38 4.29 -12.14
CA GLU A 30 -9.41 3.24 -12.09
C GLU A 30 -9.53 2.61 -10.69
N ASN A 31 -8.39 2.39 -10.02
CA ASN A 31 -8.39 1.89 -8.65
C ASN A 31 -8.96 2.93 -7.66
N LEU A 32 -8.62 4.21 -7.80
CA LEU A 32 -9.21 5.28 -7.00
C LEU A 32 -10.75 5.29 -7.10
N GLU A 33 -11.28 5.21 -8.32
CA GLU A 33 -12.72 5.23 -8.55
C GLU A 33 -13.42 4.04 -7.91
N LYS A 34 -12.85 2.83 -8.05
CA LYS A 34 -13.44 1.60 -7.53
C LYS A 34 -13.30 1.45 -6.02
N THR A 35 -12.24 2.00 -5.42
CA THR A 35 -11.92 1.81 -3.99
C THR A 35 -12.98 2.40 -3.06
N THR A 36 -13.68 3.44 -3.47
CA THR A 36 -14.75 4.04 -2.64
C THR A 36 -15.84 3.03 -2.25
N ALA A 37 -16.07 2.00 -3.06
CA ALA A 37 -17.10 0.99 -2.83
C ALA A 37 -16.79 -0.01 -1.69
N ILE A 38 -15.55 -0.02 -1.16
CA ILE A 38 -15.17 -0.98 -0.11
C ILE A 38 -15.40 -0.47 1.32
N PHE A 39 -15.67 0.82 1.51
CA PHE A 39 -15.88 1.39 2.84
C PHE A 39 -17.28 1.13 3.36
N THR A 40 -17.36 0.88 4.68
CA THR A 40 -18.60 0.56 5.39
C THR A 40 -18.96 1.64 6.41
N ASP A 41 -20.20 1.59 6.91
CA ASP A 41 -20.60 2.46 8.03
C ASP A 41 -19.82 2.15 9.32
N GLU A 42 -19.39 0.90 9.51
CA GLU A 42 -18.54 0.51 10.64
C GLU A 42 -17.15 1.16 10.55
N ASP A 43 -16.60 1.32 9.34
CA ASP A 43 -15.34 2.06 9.16
C ASP A 43 -15.50 3.52 9.50
N ARG A 44 -16.63 4.13 9.17
CA ARG A 44 -16.95 5.51 9.52
C ARG A 44 -17.00 5.71 11.04
N VAL A 45 -17.68 4.85 11.75
CA VAL A 45 -17.73 4.88 13.21
C VAL A 45 -16.33 4.70 13.80
N PHE A 46 -15.59 3.72 13.29
CA PHE A 46 -14.25 3.41 13.77
C PHE A 46 -13.29 4.61 13.65
N PHE A 47 -13.19 5.23 12.46
CA PHE A 47 -12.26 6.36 12.26
C PHE A 47 -12.73 7.67 12.89
N ALA A 48 -14.03 7.80 13.22
CA ALA A 48 -14.52 8.88 14.06
C ALA A 48 -14.07 8.73 15.53
N GLU A 49 -13.96 7.49 16.02
CA GLU A 49 -13.48 7.18 17.37
C GLU A 49 -11.94 7.11 17.47
N HIS A 50 -11.27 6.84 16.35
CA HIS A 50 -9.82 6.70 16.23
C HIS A 50 -9.27 7.63 15.13
N PRO A 51 -9.35 8.96 15.32
CA PRO A 51 -8.85 9.90 14.32
C PRO A 51 -7.33 9.81 14.20
N VAL A 52 -6.85 9.68 12.97
CA VAL A 52 -5.41 9.56 12.67
C VAL A 52 -4.98 10.51 11.56
N SER A 53 -3.71 10.89 11.56
CA SER A 53 -3.03 11.50 10.42
C SER A 53 -2.20 10.42 9.72
N ILE A 54 -2.21 10.42 8.39
CA ILE A 54 -1.57 9.39 7.56
C ILE A 54 -0.43 10.01 6.76
N ALA A 55 0.81 9.57 6.99
CA ALA A 55 1.93 9.83 6.08
C ALA A 55 2.12 8.60 5.18
N ALA A 56 2.07 8.80 3.88
CA ALA A 56 2.31 7.75 2.90
C ALA A 56 3.64 7.99 2.18
N ILE A 57 4.40 6.91 1.91
CA ILE A 57 5.62 6.98 1.12
C ILE A 57 5.45 6.05 -0.08
N GLY A 58 5.63 6.57 -1.30
CA GLY A 58 5.39 5.77 -2.51
C GLY A 58 5.98 6.36 -3.77
N GLU A 59 5.86 5.60 -4.87
CA GLU A 59 6.29 5.99 -6.22
C GLU A 59 5.32 5.45 -7.27
N ASP A 60 5.12 6.18 -8.35
CA ASP A 60 4.18 5.85 -9.42
C ASP A 60 4.56 4.63 -10.26
N TRP A 61 5.80 4.19 -10.18
CA TRP A 61 6.29 3.00 -10.89
C TRP A 61 6.07 1.69 -10.12
N CYS A 62 5.73 1.75 -8.82
CA CYS A 62 5.55 0.57 -7.97
C CYS A 62 4.13 0.03 -8.05
N THR A 63 3.99 -1.24 -8.43
CA THR A 63 2.66 -1.89 -8.56
C THR A 63 1.91 -2.00 -7.24
N ASP A 64 2.60 -2.10 -6.09
CA ASP A 64 1.95 -2.11 -4.78
C ASP A 64 1.47 -0.70 -4.36
N VAL A 65 2.20 0.35 -4.77
CA VAL A 65 1.71 1.73 -4.61
C VAL A 65 0.45 1.96 -5.45
N ILE A 66 0.44 1.49 -6.72
CA ILE A 66 -0.75 1.57 -7.58
C ILE A 66 -1.94 0.82 -6.99
N GLN A 67 -1.68 -0.26 -6.26
CA GLN A 67 -2.71 -1.05 -5.60
C GLN A 67 -3.21 -0.39 -4.31
N PHE A 68 -2.34 0.04 -3.42
CA PHE A 68 -2.72 0.35 -2.03
C PHE A 68 -2.71 1.84 -1.69
N LEU A 69 -1.97 2.71 -2.40
CA LEU A 69 -2.04 4.16 -2.14
C LEU A 69 -3.45 4.74 -2.38
N PRO A 70 -4.20 4.29 -3.40
CA PRO A 70 -5.62 4.67 -3.55
C PRO A 70 -6.48 4.38 -2.32
N VAL A 71 -6.18 3.31 -1.56
CA VAL A 71 -6.90 3.00 -0.31
C VAL A 71 -6.68 4.10 0.72
N GLY A 72 -5.42 4.51 0.97
CA GLY A 72 -5.09 5.60 1.89
C GLY A 72 -5.72 6.94 1.48
N ILE A 73 -5.70 7.26 0.17
CA ILE A 73 -6.31 8.48 -0.36
C ILE A 73 -7.83 8.47 -0.14
N LYS A 74 -8.51 7.40 -0.55
CA LYS A 74 -9.96 7.31 -0.42
C LYS A 74 -10.44 7.20 1.02
N LEU A 75 -9.65 6.56 1.88
CA LEU A 75 -9.91 6.52 3.31
C LEU A 75 -9.82 7.92 3.92
N ALA A 76 -8.78 8.67 3.57
CA ALA A 76 -8.61 10.06 4.02
C ALA A 76 -9.76 10.97 3.55
N GLU A 77 -10.16 10.85 2.28
CA GLU A 77 -11.30 11.59 1.72
C GLU A 77 -12.64 11.22 2.39
N ALA A 78 -12.90 9.91 2.58
CA ALA A 78 -14.18 9.43 3.10
C ALA A 78 -14.41 9.78 4.57
N PHE A 79 -13.34 9.90 5.36
CA PHE A 79 -13.40 10.07 6.82
C PHE A 79 -12.74 11.36 7.32
N ASP A 80 -12.41 12.29 6.41
CA ASP A 80 -11.79 13.59 6.70
C ASP A 80 -10.50 13.47 7.53
N LEU A 81 -9.62 12.53 7.13
CA LEU A 81 -8.34 12.30 7.79
C LEU A 81 -7.22 13.06 7.06
N PRO A 82 -6.28 13.71 7.79
CA PRO A 82 -5.12 14.30 7.18
C PRO A 82 -4.24 13.26 6.49
N LEU A 83 -3.95 13.47 5.19
CA LEU A 83 -3.04 12.64 4.42
C LEU A 83 -1.96 13.50 3.76
N ARG A 84 -0.71 13.03 3.81
CA ARG A 84 0.41 13.57 3.02
C ARG A 84 1.22 12.43 2.42
N ILE A 85 1.69 12.65 1.20
CA ILE A 85 2.41 11.66 0.40
C ILE A 85 3.83 12.16 0.14
N PHE A 86 4.81 11.29 0.33
CA PHE A 86 6.22 11.55 0.08
C PHE A 86 6.72 10.65 -1.03
N LEU A 87 7.41 11.23 -2.02
CA LEU A 87 8.09 10.43 -3.04
C LEU A 87 9.30 9.75 -2.41
N ARG A 88 9.38 8.42 -2.49
CA ARG A 88 10.42 7.62 -1.82
C ARG A 88 11.82 8.06 -2.24
N ASP A 89 12.01 8.26 -3.54
CA ASP A 89 13.34 8.52 -4.12
C ASP A 89 13.85 9.93 -3.79
N GLU A 90 12.94 10.85 -3.43
CA GLU A 90 13.25 12.21 -2.94
C GLU A 90 13.37 12.28 -1.40
N ASN A 91 12.94 11.23 -0.67
CA ASN A 91 12.84 11.22 0.79
C ASN A 91 13.46 9.95 1.39
N LEU A 92 14.73 9.67 1.04
CA LEU A 92 15.44 8.47 1.51
C LEU A 92 15.63 8.45 3.03
N ASP A 93 15.73 9.62 3.65
CA ASP A 93 15.78 9.78 5.10
C ASP A 93 14.51 9.32 5.82
N LEU A 94 13.37 9.41 5.14
CA LEU A 94 12.09 8.92 5.67
C LEU A 94 11.96 7.41 5.48
N ILE A 95 12.14 6.90 4.26
CA ILE A 95 11.95 5.46 3.99
C ILE A 95 12.93 4.58 4.77
N ASP A 96 14.14 5.06 5.08
CA ASP A 96 15.15 4.33 5.84
C ASP A 96 14.75 4.06 7.30
N GLN A 97 13.70 4.70 7.80
CA GLN A 97 13.12 4.44 9.12
C GLN A 97 12.12 3.28 9.12
N TYR A 98 11.62 2.89 7.95
CA TYR A 98 10.53 1.92 7.78
C TYR A 98 10.91 0.75 6.86
N LEU A 99 12.16 0.30 6.98
CA LEU A 99 12.68 -0.79 6.16
C LEU A 99 11.94 -2.11 6.45
N LYS A 100 11.42 -2.73 5.42
CA LYS A 100 10.90 -4.08 5.52
C LYS A 100 12.05 -5.05 5.87
N GLU A 101 11.84 -5.89 6.90
CA GLU A 101 12.87 -6.80 7.44
C GLU A 101 14.19 -6.09 7.82
N GLY A 102 14.13 -4.78 8.12
CA GLY A 102 15.31 -3.97 8.43
C GLY A 102 16.29 -3.77 7.25
N LYS A 103 15.87 -4.08 6.02
CA LYS A 103 16.76 -4.14 4.84
C LYS A 103 16.17 -3.49 3.59
N TYR A 104 14.89 -3.67 3.31
CA TYR A 104 14.31 -3.31 2.02
C TYR A 104 13.48 -2.04 2.12
N ARG A 105 13.70 -1.09 1.21
CA ARG A 105 12.90 0.12 1.04
C ARG A 105 11.59 -0.20 0.29
N SER A 106 10.81 -1.12 0.84
CA SER A 106 9.53 -1.54 0.25
C SER A 106 8.48 -0.44 0.38
N ILE A 107 7.68 -0.23 -0.66
CA ILE A 107 6.62 0.76 -0.75
C ILE A 107 5.32 0.14 -1.28
N PRO A 108 4.14 0.73 -0.96
CA PRO A 108 3.94 1.91 -0.12
C PRO A 108 4.30 1.68 1.35
N VAL A 109 4.61 2.75 2.06
CA VAL A 109 4.59 2.78 3.52
C VAL A 109 3.46 3.70 3.94
N PHE A 110 2.65 3.29 4.92
CA PHE A 110 1.69 4.15 5.61
C PHE A 110 2.10 4.23 7.07
N VAL A 111 2.33 5.43 7.56
CA VAL A 111 2.64 5.71 8.96
C VAL A 111 1.46 6.47 9.57
N LEU A 112 0.92 5.99 10.67
CA LEU A 112 -0.24 6.58 11.33
C LEU A 112 0.18 7.29 12.62
N TYR A 113 -0.36 8.48 12.80
CA TYR A 113 -0.15 9.32 13.98
C TYR A 113 -1.49 9.64 14.65
N ASP A 114 -1.51 9.66 15.99
CA ASP A 114 -2.67 10.12 16.76
C ASP A 114 -2.76 11.67 16.79
N SER A 115 -3.75 12.22 17.48
CA SER A 115 -3.97 13.67 17.63
C SER A 115 -2.81 14.38 18.37
N ASP A 116 -2.10 13.66 19.23
CA ASP A 116 -0.95 14.18 19.97
C ASP A 116 0.38 14.03 19.19
N TRP A 117 0.30 13.46 17.99
CA TRP A 117 1.41 13.20 17.08
C TRP A 117 2.33 12.08 17.55
N ASN A 118 1.81 11.12 18.31
CA ASN A 118 2.52 9.89 18.57
C ASN A 118 2.38 8.96 17.37
N GLU A 119 3.47 8.34 16.96
CA GLU A 119 3.44 7.31 15.93
C GLU A 119 2.79 6.05 16.50
N LEU A 120 1.66 5.66 15.92
CA LEU A 120 0.91 4.47 16.32
C LEU A 120 1.49 3.19 15.74
N GLY A 121 2.14 3.31 14.60
CA GLY A 121 2.73 2.23 13.85
C GLY A 121 2.73 2.50 12.36
N TYR A 122 3.19 1.52 11.60
CA TYR A 122 3.29 1.63 10.16
C TYR A 122 2.99 0.29 9.46
N PHE A 123 2.62 0.41 8.20
CA PHE A 123 2.33 -0.69 7.29
C PHE A 123 3.24 -0.58 6.07
N THR A 124 3.82 -1.66 5.62
CA THR A 124 4.74 -1.66 4.47
C THR A 124 4.31 -2.63 3.38
N GLU A 125 4.37 -2.16 2.15
CA GLU A 125 4.17 -2.91 0.91
C GLU A 125 2.72 -3.39 0.73
N ARG A 126 2.32 -4.47 1.38
CA ARG A 126 0.99 -5.10 1.26
C ARG A 126 0.69 -5.99 2.46
N PRO A 127 -0.58 -6.29 2.75
CA PRO A 127 -0.95 -7.26 3.79
C PRO A 127 -0.27 -8.62 3.57
N ASP A 128 0.15 -9.26 4.65
CA ASP A 128 0.79 -10.59 4.58
C ASP A 128 -0.11 -11.63 3.90
N SER A 129 -1.42 -11.54 4.11
CA SER A 129 -2.41 -12.40 3.46
C SER A 129 -2.40 -12.24 1.93
N VAL A 130 -2.19 -11.03 1.41
CA VAL A 130 -2.03 -10.76 -0.02
C VAL A 130 -0.74 -11.38 -0.56
N THR A 131 0.36 -11.26 0.19
CA THR A 131 1.63 -11.92 -0.16
C THR A 131 1.46 -13.43 -0.28
N GLN A 132 0.70 -14.05 0.65
CA GLN A 132 0.39 -15.48 0.60
C GLN A 132 -0.46 -15.86 -0.62
N ASP A 133 -1.46 -15.04 -0.97
CA ASP A 133 -2.30 -15.30 -2.15
C ASP A 133 -1.49 -15.18 -3.44
N MET A 134 -0.63 -14.19 -3.57
CA MET A 134 0.30 -14.05 -4.70
C MET A 134 1.26 -15.23 -4.81
N ALA A 135 1.77 -15.74 -3.69
CA ALA A 135 2.65 -16.90 -3.68
C ALA A 135 1.91 -18.20 -4.07
N LYS A 136 0.64 -18.37 -3.64
CA LYS A 136 -0.20 -19.49 -4.06
C LYS A 136 -0.47 -19.44 -5.56
N GLU A 137 -0.84 -18.27 -6.07
CA GLU A 137 -1.10 -18.05 -7.48
C GLU A 137 0.14 -18.31 -8.34
N SER A 138 1.31 -17.82 -7.92
CA SER A 138 2.57 -18.06 -8.62
C SER A 138 2.87 -19.56 -8.74
N ARG A 139 2.63 -20.33 -7.65
CA ARG A 139 2.81 -21.80 -7.67
C ARG A 139 1.79 -22.48 -8.57
N ARG A 140 0.51 -22.06 -8.51
CA ARG A 140 -0.55 -22.58 -9.38
C ARG A 140 -0.19 -22.36 -10.85
N PHE A 141 0.19 -21.12 -11.20
CA PHE A 141 0.61 -20.79 -12.55
C PHE A 141 1.77 -21.66 -13.04
N ALA A 142 2.81 -21.85 -12.22
CA ALA A 142 3.95 -22.67 -12.60
C ALA A 142 3.57 -24.14 -12.81
N LEU A 143 2.65 -24.70 -12.03
CA LEU A 143 2.15 -26.08 -12.20
C LEU A 143 1.32 -26.23 -13.48
N GLU A 144 0.42 -25.28 -13.75
CA GLU A 144 -0.45 -25.30 -14.92
C GLU A 144 0.29 -25.03 -16.24
N ASN A 145 1.46 -24.40 -16.17
CA ASN A 145 2.29 -24.03 -17.32
C ASN A 145 3.70 -24.67 -17.23
N SER A 146 3.76 -25.92 -16.80
CA SER A 146 5.03 -26.65 -16.59
C SER A 146 5.85 -26.86 -17.88
N ASP A 147 5.23 -26.69 -19.04
CA ASP A 147 5.83 -26.69 -20.39
C ASP A 147 6.59 -25.40 -20.72
N LEU A 148 6.35 -24.30 -20.01
CA LEU A 148 7.09 -23.06 -20.21
C LEU A 148 8.54 -23.19 -19.76
N GLU A 149 9.45 -22.84 -20.69
CA GLU A 149 10.87 -22.93 -20.42
C GLU A 149 11.28 -22.12 -19.18
N GLY A 150 11.86 -22.80 -18.20
CA GLY A 150 12.42 -22.15 -17.02
C GLY A 150 11.41 -21.61 -16.01
N VAL A 151 10.11 -21.96 -16.10
CA VAL A 151 9.05 -21.50 -15.20
C VAL A 151 9.33 -21.75 -13.71
N ASN A 152 10.12 -22.77 -13.38
CA ASN A 152 10.53 -23.12 -12.03
C ASN A 152 11.90 -22.54 -11.62
N ARG A 153 12.52 -21.70 -12.46
CA ARG A 153 13.79 -21.03 -12.12
C ARG A 153 13.52 -19.77 -11.28
N ALA A 154 14.57 -19.22 -10.66
CA ALA A 154 14.51 -17.87 -10.10
C ALA A 154 14.17 -16.86 -11.23
N TYR A 155 13.34 -15.85 -10.93
CA TYR A 155 12.76 -14.94 -11.93
C TYR A 155 13.81 -14.30 -12.84
N GLU A 156 14.96 -13.92 -12.30
CA GLU A 156 16.09 -13.34 -13.04
C GLU A 156 16.71 -14.31 -14.06
N ASN A 157 16.54 -15.63 -13.87
CA ASN A 157 17.10 -16.69 -14.70
C ASN A 157 16.07 -17.30 -15.66
N MET A 158 14.86 -16.73 -15.72
CA MET A 158 13.82 -17.16 -16.65
C MET A 158 13.99 -16.51 -18.02
N PRO A 159 13.62 -17.20 -19.11
CA PRO A 159 13.50 -16.58 -20.43
C PRO A 159 12.53 -15.38 -20.43
N ASP A 160 12.76 -14.43 -21.32
CA ASP A 160 11.92 -13.22 -21.44
C ASP A 160 10.44 -13.53 -21.68
N GLU A 161 10.15 -14.52 -22.51
CA GLU A 161 8.78 -14.97 -22.80
C GLU A 161 8.09 -15.50 -21.55
N THR A 162 8.77 -16.34 -20.77
CA THR A 162 8.24 -16.88 -19.52
C THR A 162 8.00 -15.76 -18.50
N ARG A 163 8.96 -14.83 -18.36
CA ARG A 163 8.77 -13.64 -17.51
C ARG A 163 7.58 -12.78 -17.93
N ALA A 164 7.38 -12.62 -19.24
CA ALA A 164 6.23 -11.87 -19.76
C ALA A 164 4.89 -12.51 -19.37
N LYS A 165 4.77 -13.83 -19.54
CA LYS A 165 3.55 -14.58 -19.15
C LYS A 165 3.29 -14.55 -17.65
N ILE A 166 4.34 -14.65 -16.83
CA ILE A 166 4.21 -14.52 -15.36
C ILE A 166 3.75 -13.11 -14.98
N ARG A 167 4.32 -12.05 -15.60
CA ARG A 167 3.88 -10.66 -15.33
C ARG A 167 2.44 -10.45 -15.74
N GLU A 168 2.02 -10.96 -16.88
CA GLU A 168 0.63 -10.87 -17.35
C GLU A 168 -0.33 -11.56 -16.35
N ASN A 169 -0.03 -12.80 -15.98
CA ASN A 169 -0.82 -13.54 -14.99
C ASN A 169 -0.89 -12.81 -13.65
N SER A 170 0.25 -12.37 -13.12
CA SER A 170 0.29 -11.65 -11.84
C SER A 170 -0.47 -10.33 -11.90
N SER A 171 -0.39 -9.60 -13.02
CA SER A 171 -1.13 -8.36 -13.23
C SER A 171 -2.64 -8.59 -13.28
N ARG A 172 -3.09 -9.62 -13.99
CA ARG A 172 -4.51 -10.01 -14.05
C ARG A 172 -5.01 -10.46 -12.68
N PHE A 173 -4.30 -11.35 -12.01
CA PHE A 173 -4.67 -11.84 -10.68
C PHE A 173 -4.77 -10.73 -9.65
N ARG A 174 -3.84 -9.75 -9.66
CA ARG A 174 -3.90 -8.56 -8.82
C ARG A 174 -5.17 -7.75 -9.09
N TRP A 175 -5.50 -7.57 -10.36
CA TRP A 175 -6.66 -6.78 -10.76
C TRP A 175 -7.98 -7.45 -10.39
N ASP A 176 -8.07 -8.77 -10.60
CA ASP A 176 -9.26 -9.57 -10.28
C ASP A 176 -9.54 -9.57 -8.75
N ASN A 177 -8.52 -9.44 -7.91
CA ASN A 177 -8.63 -9.42 -6.46
C ASN A 177 -8.53 -8.01 -5.84
N MET A 178 -8.48 -6.96 -6.66
CA MET A 178 -8.15 -5.60 -6.25
C MET A 178 -9.01 -5.11 -5.07
N LEU A 179 -10.32 -5.20 -5.16
CA LEU A 179 -11.22 -4.66 -4.13
C LEU A 179 -11.13 -5.43 -2.81
N GLU A 180 -11.01 -6.75 -2.88
CA GLU A 180 -10.83 -7.58 -1.70
C GLU A 180 -9.51 -7.27 -0.99
N TRP A 181 -8.42 -7.13 -1.75
CA TRP A 181 -7.12 -6.78 -1.19
C TRP A 181 -7.07 -5.35 -0.64
N ASN A 182 -7.78 -4.41 -1.30
CA ASN A 182 -7.96 -3.06 -0.79
C ASN A 182 -8.72 -3.06 0.54
N ARG A 183 -9.73 -3.92 0.69
CA ARG A 183 -10.44 -4.10 1.97
C ARG A 183 -9.49 -4.61 3.06
N ARG A 184 -8.65 -5.60 2.79
CA ARG A 184 -7.63 -6.10 3.73
C ARG A 184 -6.64 -5.00 4.14
N CYS A 185 -6.28 -4.09 3.23
CA CYS A 185 -5.44 -2.94 3.55
C CYS A 185 -6.14 -1.99 4.54
N VAL A 186 -7.44 -1.74 4.38
CA VAL A 186 -8.21 -0.95 5.36
C VAL A 186 -8.18 -1.62 6.74
N ASP A 187 -8.32 -2.95 6.80
CA ASP A 187 -8.30 -3.70 8.06
C ASP A 187 -6.93 -3.62 8.76
N GLU A 188 -5.82 -3.65 8.02
CA GLU A 188 -4.48 -3.40 8.57
C GLU A 188 -4.34 -1.99 9.13
N LEU A 189 -4.81 -0.97 8.40
CA LEU A 189 -4.78 0.42 8.87
C LEU A 189 -5.63 0.61 10.14
N LYS A 190 -6.78 -0.05 10.23
CA LYS A 190 -7.61 -0.06 11.46
C LYS A 190 -6.88 -0.70 12.64
N GLN A 191 -6.17 -1.81 12.43
CA GLN A 191 -5.40 -2.46 13.49
C GLN A 191 -4.32 -1.52 14.05
N ILE A 192 -3.63 -0.79 13.18
CA ILE A 192 -2.63 0.20 13.60
C ILE A 192 -3.30 1.34 14.36
N ALA A 193 -4.40 1.91 13.84
CA ALA A 193 -5.11 2.99 14.50
C ALA A 193 -5.66 2.60 15.89
N ALA A 194 -6.13 1.35 16.05
CA ALA A 194 -6.61 0.84 17.33
C ALA A 194 -5.50 0.67 18.38
N SER A 195 -4.24 0.59 18.01
CA SER A 195 -3.13 0.40 18.96
C SER A 195 -2.94 1.60 19.90
N ALA A 196 -3.45 2.79 19.55
CA ALA A 196 -3.46 3.98 20.39
C ALA A 196 -4.19 3.74 21.74
N THR A 197 -5.27 2.98 21.74
CA THR A 197 -6.09 2.73 22.93
C THR A 197 -5.46 1.72 23.89
N ALA A 198 -4.59 0.84 23.41
CA ALA A 198 -3.92 -0.17 24.23
C ALA A 198 -2.78 0.42 25.11
N GLY A 199 -2.23 1.58 24.76
CA GLY A 199 -1.17 2.27 25.50
C GLY A 199 -1.67 3.18 26.62
N ALA A 200 -2.93 3.58 26.59
CA ALA A 200 -3.51 4.51 27.56
C ALA A 200 -3.99 3.85 28.88
N THR A 201 -3.84 2.54 29.00
CA THR A 201 -4.31 1.75 30.19
C THR A 201 -3.13 1.16 31.00
N ARG A 202 -1.99 1.84 31.05
CA ARG A 202 -0.88 1.46 31.94
C ARG A 202 -0.45 2.61 32.83
#